data_7e71baa5207afd91f9258f0bf7155eb0
#
_entry.id   7e71baa5207afd91f9258f0bf7155eb0
#
_cell.length_a   1.000
_cell.length_b   1.000
_cell.length_c   1.000
_cell.angle_alpha   90.00
_cell.angle_beta   90.00
_cell.angle_gamma   90.00
#
_symmetry.space_group_name_H-M   'P 1'
#
loop_
_entity.id
_entity.type
_entity.pdbx_description
1 polymer ?
#
loop_
_entity_poly.entity_id
_entity_poly.type
_entity_poly.pdbx_seq_one_letter_code
_entity_poly.pdbx_strand_id
1 'polypeptide(L)'
;MEIDTDRRALHRIPELDRHLPKTCAYLRGRLEGLGCRVFSPMEGAVCAWFDFGRETAVAFRADEDALPISEATGVPYASAHPGAM
;
A
#
# COMPACT_ATOMS: atom_id res chain seq x y z
N MET A 1 -14.05 -3.58 -5.30
CA MET A 1 -12.87 -3.41 -4.41
C MET A 1 -13.36 -3.02 -3.04
N GLU A 2 -12.96 -3.76 -2.02
CA GLU A 2 -13.34 -3.44 -0.64
C GLU A 2 -12.16 -2.81 0.08
N ILE A 3 -12.28 -1.55 0.40
CA ILE A 3 -11.22 -0.78 1.05
C ILE A 3 -10.88 -1.36 2.43
N ASP A 4 -11.87 -1.80 3.17
CA ASP A 4 -11.66 -2.42 4.49
C ASP A 4 -10.81 -3.68 4.41
N THR A 5 -11.05 -4.52 3.40
CA THR A 5 -10.26 -5.73 3.17
C THR A 5 -8.82 -5.39 2.84
N ASP A 6 -8.61 -4.42 1.98
CA ASP A 6 -7.26 -3.97 1.62
C ASP A 6 -6.54 -3.36 2.82
N ARG A 7 -7.21 -2.52 3.60
CA ARG A 7 -6.66 -1.92 4.81
C ARG A 7 -6.19 -2.99 5.80
N ARG A 8 -7.02 -3.99 6.05
CA ARG A 8 -6.70 -5.06 7.00
C ARG A 8 -5.57 -5.96 6.51
N ALA A 9 -5.54 -6.25 5.22
CA ALA A 9 -4.47 -7.03 4.61
C ALA A 9 -3.11 -6.32 4.75
N LEU A 10 -3.07 -5.02 4.46
CA LEU A 10 -1.86 -4.20 4.60
C LEU A 10 -1.45 -4.06 6.08
N HIS A 11 -2.40 -3.96 6.98
CA HIS A 11 -2.11 -3.85 8.40
C HIS A 11 -1.39 -5.09 8.95
N ARG A 12 -1.60 -6.25 8.37
CA ARG A 12 -0.94 -7.49 8.76
C ARG A 12 0.51 -7.59 8.31
N ILE A 13 0.92 -6.82 7.32
CA ILE A 13 2.26 -6.87 6.72
C ILE A 13 2.99 -5.54 6.84
N PRO A 14 3.12 -4.98 8.05
CA PRO A 14 3.76 -3.68 8.23
C PRO A 14 5.24 -3.75 7.88
N GLU A 15 5.68 -2.78 7.10
CA GLU A 15 7.07 -2.62 6.70
C GLU A 15 7.49 -1.18 6.93
N LEU A 16 8.77 -0.94 7.15
CA LEU A 16 9.28 0.35 7.59
C LEU A 16 10.08 1.06 6.51
N ASP A 17 10.04 2.38 6.56
CA ASP A 17 10.83 3.28 5.71
C ASP A 17 10.57 3.04 4.22
N ARG A 18 11.62 2.73 3.45
CA ARG A 18 11.53 2.50 2.00
C ARG A 18 11.60 1.04 1.62
N HIS A 19 11.89 0.16 2.57
CA HIS A 19 11.98 -1.26 2.30
C HIS A 19 10.62 -1.92 2.49
N LEU A 20 9.78 -1.86 1.45
CA LEU A 20 8.38 -2.26 1.49
C LEU A 20 8.04 -3.32 0.43
N PRO A 21 8.79 -4.44 0.34
CA PRO A 21 8.57 -5.39 -0.74
C PRO A 21 7.18 -6.05 -0.72
N LYS A 22 6.68 -6.40 0.44
CA LYS A 22 5.35 -7.04 0.58
C LYS A 22 4.24 -6.03 0.35
N THR A 23 4.37 -4.84 0.89
CA THR A 23 3.41 -3.75 0.71
C THR A 23 3.31 -3.38 -0.76
N CYS A 24 4.44 -3.16 -1.42
CA CYS A 24 4.46 -2.83 -2.84
C CYS A 24 3.88 -3.95 -3.71
N ALA A 25 4.19 -5.21 -3.40
CA ALA A 25 3.65 -6.35 -4.12
C ALA A 25 2.13 -6.43 -3.97
N TYR A 26 1.61 -6.21 -2.78
CA TYR A 26 0.17 -6.19 -2.54
C TYR A 26 -0.51 -5.07 -3.33
N LEU A 27 0.03 -3.86 -3.28
CA LEU A 27 -0.54 -2.71 -4.00
C LEU A 27 -0.52 -2.93 -5.50
N ARG A 28 0.58 -3.45 -6.06
CA ARG A 28 0.67 -3.77 -7.48
C ARG A 28 -0.38 -4.79 -7.90
N GLY A 29 -0.57 -5.84 -7.09
CA GLY A 29 -1.57 -6.86 -7.37
C GLY A 29 -2.99 -6.30 -7.37
N ARG A 30 -3.29 -5.35 -6.51
CA ARG A 30 -4.61 -4.71 -6.46
C ARG A 30 -4.83 -3.71 -7.60
N LEU A 31 -3.78 -3.08 -8.09
CA LEU A 31 -3.86 -2.10 -9.19
C LEU A 31 -3.89 -2.76 -10.57
N GLU A 32 -3.35 -3.97 -10.71
CA GLU A 32 -3.42 -4.72 -11.95
C GLU A 32 -4.87 -5.00 -12.34
N GLY A 33 -5.18 -4.85 -13.59
CA GLY A 33 -6.53 -5.06 -14.09
C GLY A 33 -7.48 -3.86 -13.95
N LEU A 34 -7.03 -2.76 -13.36
CA LEU A 34 -7.84 -1.54 -13.26
C LEU A 34 -7.71 -0.62 -14.49
N GLY A 35 -6.93 -1.01 -15.49
CA GLY A 35 -6.75 -0.21 -16.69
C GLY A 35 -5.79 0.95 -16.50
N CYS A 36 -4.88 0.87 -15.55
CA CYS A 36 -3.88 1.89 -15.29
C CYS A 36 -2.48 1.38 -15.59
N ARG A 37 -1.54 2.31 -15.72
CA ARG A 37 -0.12 2.00 -15.79
C ARG A 37 0.45 2.04 -14.38
N VAL A 38 1.02 0.92 -13.92
CA VAL A 38 1.65 0.83 -12.60
C VAL A 38 3.15 0.92 -12.74
N PHE A 39 3.79 1.75 -11.95
CA PHE A 39 5.24 1.92 -11.99
C PHE A 39 5.78 2.33 -10.62
N SER A 40 7.09 2.15 -10.44
CA SER A 40 7.79 2.54 -9.21
C SER A 40 8.88 3.53 -9.56
N PRO A 41 8.71 4.82 -9.22
CA PRO A 41 9.73 5.83 -9.50
C PRO A 41 10.96 5.70 -8.59
N MET A 42 10.81 5.02 -7.46
CA MET A 42 11.90 4.79 -6.51
C MET A 42 11.56 3.59 -5.61
N GLU A 43 12.54 3.11 -4.85
CA GLU A 43 12.31 2.04 -3.89
C GLU A 43 11.20 2.41 -2.89
N GLY A 44 10.29 1.47 -2.66
CA GLY A 44 9.19 1.64 -1.73
C GLY A 44 8.01 2.46 -2.25
N ALA A 45 8.05 2.92 -3.49
CA ALA A 45 6.97 3.70 -4.08
C ALA A 45 6.22 2.89 -5.12
N VAL A 46 4.89 3.03 -5.14
CA VAL A 46 4.02 2.48 -6.18
C VAL A 46 3.15 3.61 -6.70
N CYS A 47 3.19 3.81 -8.00
CA CYS A 47 2.36 4.81 -8.68
C CYS A 47 1.44 4.14 -9.68
N ALA A 48 0.25 4.67 -9.83
CA ALA A 48 -0.71 4.25 -10.84
C ALA A 48 -1.13 5.47 -11.66
N TRP A 49 -0.98 5.37 -12.96
CA TRP A 49 -1.38 6.42 -13.89
C TRP A 49 -2.63 5.97 -14.64
N PHE A 50 -3.72 6.74 -14.43
CA PHE A 50 -4.97 6.55 -15.16
C PHE A 50 -5.09 7.66 -16.18
N ASP A 51 -5.05 7.31 -17.45
CA ASP A 51 -5.17 8.26 -18.54
C ASP A 51 -6.62 8.32 -19.04
N PHE A 52 -7.28 9.43 -18.76
CA PHE A 52 -8.67 9.65 -19.19
C PHE A 52 -8.75 10.58 -20.41
N GLY A 53 -7.64 10.86 -21.07
CA GLY A 53 -7.60 11.71 -22.27
C GLY A 53 -7.85 13.19 -21.98
N ARG A 54 -7.60 13.64 -20.75
CA ARG A 54 -7.82 15.03 -20.33
C ARG A 54 -6.52 15.82 -20.37
N GLU A 55 -6.63 17.15 -20.50
CA GLU A 55 -5.48 18.06 -20.51
C GLU A 55 -4.85 18.20 -19.14
N THR A 56 -5.64 18.03 -18.08
CA THR A 56 -5.19 18.18 -16.70
C THR A 56 -5.28 16.85 -15.96
N ALA A 57 -4.52 16.71 -14.89
CA ALA A 57 -4.53 15.55 -14.03
C ALA A 57 -4.61 15.96 -12.56
N VAL A 58 -5.17 15.07 -11.74
CA VAL A 58 -5.20 15.20 -10.29
C VAL A 58 -4.38 14.09 -9.70
N ALA A 59 -3.56 14.40 -8.73
CA ALA A 59 -2.74 13.41 -8.03
C ALA A 59 -3.22 13.25 -6.60
N PHE A 60 -3.25 11.99 -6.14
CA PHE A 60 -3.48 11.63 -4.75
C PHE A 60 -2.21 10.97 -4.22
N ARG A 61 -1.85 11.28 -3.00
CA ARG A 61 -0.69 10.71 -2.32
C ARG A 61 -1.11 10.13 -0.98
N ALA A 62 -0.56 8.97 -0.65
CA ALA A 62 -0.71 8.37 0.67
C ALA A 62 0.61 7.72 1.08
N ASP A 63 0.89 7.72 2.37
CA ASP A 63 1.99 6.97 2.93
C ASP A 63 1.62 5.49 3.02
N GLU A 64 2.61 4.62 2.95
CA GLU A 64 2.38 3.17 2.98
C GLU A 64 3.28 2.45 3.97
N ASP A 65 4.19 3.16 4.62
CA ASP A 65 5.06 2.57 5.64
C ASP A 65 4.38 2.48 7.01
N ALA A 66 4.87 1.58 7.83
CA ALA A 66 4.40 1.36 9.19
C ALA A 66 5.28 2.08 10.19
N LEU A 67 4.93 1.95 11.47
CA LEU A 67 5.68 2.50 12.58
C LEU A 67 6.39 1.39 13.37
N PRO A 68 7.57 1.66 13.95
CA PRO A 68 8.30 0.68 14.74
C PRO A 68 7.68 0.53 16.16
N ILE A 69 6.41 0.15 16.19
CA ILE A 69 5.60 0.02 17.40
C ILE A 69 5.00 -1.37 17.43
N SER A 70 5.06 -2.04 18.58
CA SER A 70 4.39 -3.33 18.75
C SER A 70 2.89 -3.13 18.95
N GLU A 71 2.09 -3.87 18.18
CA GLU A 71 0.64 -3.78 18.28
C GLU A 71 0.12 -4.47 19.54
N ALA A 72 -0.83 -3.84 20.20
CA ALA A 72 -1.50 -4.36 21.39
C ALA A 72 -3.02 -4.24 21.32
N THR A 73 -3.57 -4.22 20.10
CA THR A 73 -5.02 -4.03 19.88
C THR A 73 -5.84 -5.29 20.12
N GLY A 74 -5.26 -6.49 19.93
CA GLY A 74 -5.96 -7.75 20.06
C GLY A 74 -6.95 -8.06 18.94
N VAL A 75 -6.95 -7.30 17.85
CA VAL A 75 -7.87 -7.54 16.72
C VAL A 75 -7.47 -8.77 15.89
N PRO A 76 -8.42 -9.43 15.21
CA PRO A 76 -8.11 -10.64 14.41
C PRO A 76 -7.16 -10.39 13.25
N TYR A 77 -7.08 -9.17 12.74
CA TYR A 77 -6.20 -8.77 11.64
C TYR A 77 -4.95 -8.03 12.13
N ALA A 78 -4.54 -8.28 13.36
CA ALA A 78 -3.36 -7.64 13.94
C ALA A 78 -2.10 -7.91 13.13
N SER A 79 -1.09 -7.04 13.30
CA SER A 79 0.21 -7.18 12.65
C SER A 79 0.79 -8.58 12.86
N ALA A 80 1.29 -9.18 11.78
CA ALA A 80 2.01 -10.46 11.82
C ALA A 80 3.51 -10.27 12.11
N HIS A 81 3.97 -9.03 12.22
CA HIS A 81 5.38 -8.69 12.45
C HIS A 81 5.55 -8.02 13.81
N PRO A 82 6.14 -8.71 14.83
CA PRO A 82 6.42 -8.10 16.12
C PRO A 82 7.31 -6.84 15.97
N GLY A 83 6.96 -5.79 16.69
CA GLY A 83 7.72 -4.55 16.66
C GLY A 83 7.35 -3.57 15.55
N ALA A 84 6.34 -3.89 14.73
CA ALA A 84 5.85 -2.97 13.69
C ALA A 84 4.33 -3.05 13.54
N MET A 85 3.71 -1.92 13.27
CA MET A 85 2.29 -1.84 12.93
C MET A 85 1.99 -0.63 12.07
#